data_e8e1d6f085aab866b55c3402c2ebae0d
#
_entry.id   e8e1d6f085aab866b55c3402c2ebae0d
#
_cell.length_a   1.000
_cell.length_b   1.000
_cell.length_c   1.000
_cell.angle_alpha   90.00
_cell.angle_beta   90.00
_cell.angle_gamma   90.00
#
_symmetry.space_group_name_H-M   'P 1'
#
loop_
_entity.id
_entity.type
_entity.pdbx_description
1 polymer ?
#
loop_
_entity_poly.entity_id
_entity_poly.type
_entity_poly.pdbx_seq_one_letter_code
_entity_poly.pdbx_strand_id
1 'polypeptide(L)'
;MLEAEQLDSSILAKIGGVIAPIFAPLGWGDWKMAVAAVTGLIAKENVVGTLAVVYGITNLIDTDELALVGSGNEVATVMGLTKVAALAYLMFNLYTPPCFAALGAMNSEMKSGKWLLGGICLQLATGYTVAFGVYQIGTLITTGSFGTAFIPGLIAVIVFALIILWRIRKSDKEFASEYSLHSVKS
;
A
#
# COMPACT_ATOMS: atom_id res chain seq x y z
N MET A 1 -2.87 -16.75 -25.22
CA MET A 1 -1.95 -17.59 -24.42
C MET A 1 -0.50 -17.08 -24.48
N LEU A 2 0.07 -16.80 -25.65
CA LEU A 2 1.45 -16.30 -25.77
C LEU A 2 1.72 -14.96 -25.07
N GLU A 3 0.76 -14.04 -25.04
CA GLU A 3 0.93 -12.74 -24.37
C GLU A 3 0.98 -12.85 -22.84
N ALA A 4 0.22 -13.78 -22.26
CA ALA A 4 0.23 -14.01 -20.81
C ALA A 4 1.57 -14.62 -20.33
N GLU A 5 2.13 -15.55 -21.09
CA GLU A 5 3.46 -16.11 -20.81
C GLU A 5 4.59 -15.10 -20.94
N GLN A 6 4.48 -14.17 -21.90
CA GLN A 6 5.45 -13.09 -22.06
C GLN A 6 5.38 -12.08 -20.89
N LEU A 7 4.18 -11.79 -20.37
CA LEU A 7 4.00 -10.93 -19.21
C LEU A 7 4.58 -11.56 -17.94
N ASP A 8 4.38 -12.86 -17.72
CA ASP A 8 4.90 -13.58 -16.56
C ASP A 8 6.44 -13.74 -16.58
N SER A 9 7.06 -13.73 -17.76
CA SER A 9 8.53 -13.73 -17.91
C SER A 9 9.15 -12.33 -17.89
N SER A 10 8.36 -11.29 -17.81
CA SER A 10 8.82 -9.90 -17.86
C SER A 10 9.63 -9.49 -16.62
N ILE A 11 10.45 -8.45 -16.76
CA ILE A 11 11.19 -7.85 -15.63
C ILE A 11 10.21 -7.36 -14.54
N LEU A 12 9.05 -6.86 -14.94
CA LEU A 12 7.99 -6.41 -14.03
C LEU A 12 7.48 -7.57 -13.16
N ALA A 13 7.26 -8.76 -13.74
CA ALA A 13 6.82 -9.92 -12.99
C ALA A 13 7.87 -10.37 -11.97
N LYS A 14 9.15 -10.31 -12.33
CA LYS A 14 10.25 -10.62 -11.39
C LYS A 14 10.30 -9.64 -10.22
N ILE A 15 10.20 -8.33 -10.49
CA ILE A 15 10.17 -7.29 -9.44
C ILE A 15 8.91 -7.44 -8.58
N GLY A 16 7.75 -7.59 -9.22
CA GLY A 16 6.48 -7.79 -8.52
C GLY A 16 6.48 -9.05 -7.66
N GLY A 17 7.05 -10.15 -8.15
CA GLY A 17 7.17 -11.42 -7.42
C GLY A 17 8.01 -11.33 -6.15
N VAL A 18 9.06 -10.50 -6.14
CA VAL A 18 9.87 -10.25 -4.92
C VAL A 18 9.08 -9.43 -3.89
N ILE A 19 8.23 -8.52 -4.34
CA ILE A 19 7.46 -7.61 -3.48
C ILE A 19 6.13 -8.25 -3.03
N ALA A 20 5.52 -9.10 -3.86
CA ALA A 20 4.23 -9.73 -3.63
C ALA A 20 4.07 -10.41 -2.25
N PRO A 21 5.06 -11.14 -1.70
CA PRO A 21 4.93 -11.78 -0.39
C PRO A 21 4.66 -10.79 0.76
N ILE A 22 5.10 -9.54 0.63
CA ILE A 22 4.86 -8.49 1.63
C ILE A 22 3.36 -8.16 1.71
N PHE A 23 2.64 -8.30 0.60
CA PHE A 23 1.22 -8.00 0.49
C PHE A 23 0.30 -9.22 0.71
N ALA A 24 0.87 -10.43 0.84
CA ALA A 24 0.10 -11.63 1.14
C ALA A 24 -0.80 -11.50 2.40
N PRO A 25 -0.34 -10.87 3.52
CA PRO A 25 -1.18 -10.66 4.70
C PRO A 25 -2.37 -9.71 4.49
N LEU A 26 -2.38 -8.96 3.38
CA LEU A 26 -3.45 -8.05 2.99
C LEU A 26 -4.48 -8.72 2.06
N GLY A 27 -4.26 -10.00 1.69
CA GLY A 27 -5.15 -10.77 0.83
C GLY A 27 -4.93 -10.63 -0.68
N TRP A 28 -3.87 -9.95 -1.10
CA TRP A 28 -3.52 -9.74 -2.51
C TRP A 28 -2.02 -9.89 -2.77
N GLY A 29 -1.47 -11.04 -2.40
CA GLY A 29 -0.07 -11.43 -2.61
C GLY A 29 0.27 -11.83 -4.05
N ASP A 30 -0.45 -11.33 -5.06
CA ASP A 30 -0.15 -11.53 -6.47
C ASP A 30 0.81 -10.46 -6.99
N TRP A 31 1.77 -10.86 -7.84
CA TRP A 31 2.73 -9.94 -8.43
C TRP A 31 2.08 -8.81 -9.25
N LYS A 32 0.95 -9.10 -9.91
CA LYS A 32 0.18 -8.12 -10.70
C LYS A 32 -0.37 -7.00 -9.84
N MET A 33 -0.95 -7.35 -8.70
CA MET A 33 -1.46 -6.38 -7.74
C MET A 33 -0.34 -5.58 -7.07
N ALA A 34 0.79 -6.23 -6.77
CA ALA A 34 1.96 -5.57 -6.20
C ALA A 34 2.54 -4.52 -7.17
N VAL A 35 2.66 -4.86 -8.45
CA VAL A 35 3.10 -3.91 -9.49
C VAL A 35 2.12 -2.74 -9.59
N ALA A 36 0.83 -2.99 -9.63
CA ALA A 36 -0.17 -1.93 -9.72
C ALA A 36 -0.15 -1.01 -8.48
N ALA A 37 0.07 -1.54 -7.28
CA ALA A 37 0.23 -0.73 -6.08
C ALA A 37 1.48 0.15 -6.13
N VAL A 38 2.60 -0.36 -6.64
CA VAL A 38 3.85 0.40 -6.81
C VAL A 38 3.70 1.49 -7.88
N THR A 39 3.07 1.18 -9.01
CA THR A 39 2.79 2.19 -10.04
C THR A 39 1.83 3.27 -9.54
N GLY A 40 0.92 2.93 -8.64
CA GLY A 40 0.04 3.88 -7.96
C GLY A 40 0.77 4.91 -7.09
N LEU A 41 2.01 4.62 -6.66
CA LEU A 41 2.85 5.62 -5.99
C LEU A 41 3.32 6.73 -6.96
N ILE A 42 3.40 6.43 -8.24
CA ILE A 42 3.78 7.41 -9.28
C ILE A 42 2.59 8.29 -9.64
N ALA A 43 1.46 7.63 -9.96
CA ALA A 43 0.21 8.30 -10.31
C ALA A 43 -0.95 7.37 -9.91
N LYS A 44 -1.74 7.78 -8.92
CA LYS A 44 -2.81 6.93 -8.35
C LYS A 44 -3.91 6.61 -9.38
N GLU A 45 -4.15 7.50 -10.31
CA GLU A 45 -5.06 7.30 -11.44
C GLU A 45 -4.62 6.17 -12.38
N ASN A 46 -3.32 5.89 -12.47
CA ASN A 46 -2.79 4.83 -13.32
C ASN A 46 -2.96 3.42 -12.73
N VAL A 47 -3.38 3.27 -11.47
CA VAL A 47 -3.60 1.95 -10.84
C VAL A 47 -4.62 1.15 -11.63
N VAL A 48 -5.75 1.76 -11.99
CA VAL A 48 -6.82 1.10 -12.74
C VAL A 48 -6.35 0.69 -14.13
N GLY A 49 -5.66 1.60 -14.84
CA GLY A 49 -5.08 1.30 -16.15
C GLY A 49 -4.03 0.19 -16.09
N THR A 50 -3.15 0.19 -15.09
CA THR A 50 -2.16 -0.87 -14.90
C THR A 50 -2.83 -2.23 -14.63
N LEU A 51 -3.84 -2.26 -13.78
CA LEU A 51 -4.60 -3.49 -13.51
C LEU A 51 -5.30 -3.99 -14.78
N ALA A 52 -5.92 -3.09 -15.55
CA ALA A 52 -6.57 -3.44 -16.81
C ALA A 52 -5.61 -4.12 -17.79
N VAL A 53 -4.42 -3.56 -17.96
CA VAL A 53 -3.41 -4.09 -18.88
C VAL A 53 -2.84 -5.43 -18.38
N VAL A 54 -2.46 -5.50 -17.10
CA VAL A 54 -1.77 -6.68 -16.54
C VAL A 54 -2.70 -7.89 -16.41
N TYR A 55 -4.01 -7.66 -16.17
CA TYR A 55 -5.01 -8.73 -16.14
C TYR A 55 -5.69 -8.97 -17.49
N GLY A 56 -5.39 -8.15 -18.50
CA GLY A 56 -5.99 -8.28 -19.84
C GLY A 56 -7.49 -7.96 -19.90
N ILE A 57 -7.97 -7.11 -18.97
CA ILE A 57 -9.38 -6.74 -18.86
C ILE A 57 -9.70 -5.38 -19.49
N THR A 58 -8.92 -4.96 -20.45
CA THR A 58 -9.08 -3.67 -21.14
C THR A 58 -10.46 -3.47 -21.77
N ASN A 59 -11.13 -4.56 -22.17
CA ASN A 59 -12.48 -4.51 -22.73
C ASN A 59 -13.59 -4.30 -21.67
N LEU A 60 -13.27 -4.46 -20.37
CA LEU A 60 -14.22 -4.30 -19.26
C LEU A 60 -14.05 -2.95 -18.52
N ILE A 61 -13.05 -2.19 -18.91
CA ILE A 61 -12.73 -0.90 -18.29
C ILE A 61 -12.64 0.16 -19.40
N ASP A 62 -13.44 1.22 -19.28
CA ASP A 62 -13.28 2.41 -20.10
C ASP A 62 -12.06 3.16 -19.58
N THR A 63 -11.00 3.25 -20.40
CA THR A 63 -9.75 3.89 -20.04
C THR A 63 -9.85 5.42 -20.06
N ASP A 64 -10.82 5.98 -20.76
CA ASP A 64 -11.03 7.43 -20.86
C ASP A 64 -11.78 7.95 -19.62
N GLU A 65 -12.81 7.22 -19.19
CA GLU A 65 -13.59 7.58 -17.99
C GLU A 65 -13.12 6.85 -16.73
N LEU A 66 -12.19 5.88 -16.83
CA LEU A 66 -11.75 4.98 -15.74
C LEU A 66 -12.92 4.28 -15.05
N ALA A 67 -13.97 4.03 -15.80
CA ALA A 67 -15.20 3.40 -15.34
C ALA A 67 -15.28 1.92 -15.77
N LEU A 68 -15.95 1.09 -14.98
CA LEU A 68 -16.23 -0.29 -15.35
C LEU A 68 -17.38 -0.34 -16.36
N VAL A 69 -17.11 -0.82 -17.56
CA VAL A 69 -18.09 -1.02 -18.62
C VAL A 69 -18.88 -2.33 -18.42
N GLY A 70 -18.28 -3.29 -17.67
CA GLY A 70 -18.87 -4.60 -17.39
C GLY A 70 -19.37 -4.77 -15.96
N SER A 71 -19.90 -5.97 -15.67
CA SER A 71 -20.27 -6.33 -14.31
C SER A 71 -19.03 -6.41 -13.41
N GLY A 72 -19.07 -5.74 -12.25
CA GLY A 72 -17.99 -5.81 -11.27
C GLY A 72 -17.66 -7.24 -10.79
N ASN A 73 -18.58 -8.18 -10.96
CA ASN A 73 -18.34 -9.60 -10.66
C ASN A 73 -17.42 -10.27 -11.69
N GLU A 74 -17.46 -9.87 -12.96
CA GLU A 74 -16.56 -10.41 -14.00
C GLU A 74 -15.12 -9.99 -13.74
N VAL A 75 -14.91 -8.73 -13.41
CA VAL A 75 -13.59 -8.21 -13.04
C VAL A 75 -13.04 -8.92 -11.79
N ALA A 76 -13.87 -9.11 -10.77
CA ALA A 76 -13.47 -9.79 -9.54
C ALA A 76 -13.09 -11.28 -9.78
N THR A 77 -13.77 -11.97 -10.70
CA THR A 77 -13.45 -13.37 -11.05
C THR A 77 -12.13 -13.47 -11.81
N VAL A 78 -11.87 -12.55 -12.75
CA VAL A 78 -10.60 -12.52 -13.51
C VAL A 78 -9.42 -12.17 -12.59
N MET A 79 -9.63 -11.26 -11.64
CA MET A 79 -8.60 -10.87 -10.68
C MET A 79 -8.41 -11.87 -9.55
N GLY A 80 -9.33 -12.83 -9.38
CA GLY A 80 -9.30 -13.81 -8.28
C GLY A 80 -9.39 -13.19 -6.89
N LEU A 81 -9.94 -11.97 -6.78
CA LEU A 81 -10.01 -11.22 -5.53
C LEU A 81 -11.36 -11.41 -4.82
N THR A 82 -11.29 -11.59 -3.50
CA THR A 82 -12.47 -11.48 -2.65
C THR A 82 -12.86 -10.00 -2.49
N LYS A 83 -14.14 -9.73 -2.23
CA LYS A 83 -14.62 -8.35 -1.96
C LYS A 83 -13.83 -7.67 -0.82
N VAL A 84 -13.46 -8.46 0.19
CA VAL A 84 -12.68 -7.98 1.34
C VAL A 84 -11.26 -7.62 0.94
N ALA A 85 -10.62 -8.45 0.10
CA ALA A 85 -9.27 -8.17 -0.41
C ALA A 85 -9.26 -6.93 -1.32
N ALA A 86 -10.28 -6.77 -2.16
CA ALA A 86 -10.45 -5.59 -2.99
C ALA A 86 -10.61 -4.31 -2.14
N LEU A 87 -11.43 -4.37 -1.07
CA LEU A 87 -11.56 -3.26 -0.14
C LEU A 87 -10.24 -2.93 0.57
N ALA A 88 -9.51 -3.95 1.02
CA ALA A 88 -8.20 -3.77 1.63
C ALA A 88 -7.19 -3.12 0.66
N TYR A 89 -7.22 -3.50 -0.62
CA TYR A 89 -6.41 -2.89 -1.66
C TYR A 89 -6.73 -1.41 -1.86
N LEU A 90 -8.01 -1.05 -1.91
CA LEU A 90 -8.45 0.34 -2.02
C LEU A 90 -8.01 1.16 -0.80
N MET A 91 -8.16 0.61 0.41
CA MET A 91 -7.70 1.26 1.63
C MET A 91 -6.19 1.46 1.64
N PHE A 92 -5.41 0.47 1.21
CA PHE A 92 -3.96 0.61 1.05
C PHE A 92 -3.62 1.78 0.12
N ASN A 93 -4.22 1.83 -1.07
CA ASN A 93 -3.96 2.90 -2.03
C ASN A 93 -4.42 4.28 -1.53
N LEU A 94 -5.49 4.35 -0.73
CA LEU A 94 -5.95 5.60 -0.14
C LEU A 94 -4.93 6.21 0.83
N TYR A 95 -4.33 5.38 1.68
CA TYR A 95 -3.39 5.81 2.73
C TYR A 95 -1.93 5.83 2.31
N THR A 96 -1.57 5.32 1.13
CA THR A 96 -0.20 5.42 0.60
C THR A 96 0.19 6.86 0.27
N PRO A 97 1.49 7.17 0.21
CA PRO A 97 1.98 8.50 -0.13
C PRO A 97 1.31 9.09 -1.38
N PRO A 98 1.18 10.41 -1.46
CA PRO A 98 0.68 11.07 -2.65
C PRO A 98 1.66 10.88 -3.83
N CYS A 99 1.24 11.30 -5.02
CA CYS A 99 2.05 11.18 -6.24
C CYS A 99 3.42 11.90 -6.13
N PHE A 100 4.34 11.57 -7.01
CA PHE A 100 5.69 12.17 -7.03
C PHE A 100 5.69 13.70 -7.08
N ALA A 101 4.73 14.32 -7.76
CA ALA A 101 4.60 15.77 -7.80
C ALA A 101 4.35 16.35 -6.40
N ALA A 102 3.44 15.75 -5.65
CA ALA A 102 3.16 16.17 -4.28
C ALA A 102 4.33 15.88 -3.33
N LEU A 103 5.07 14.78 -3.53
CA LEU A 103 6.30 14.52 -2.78
C LEU A 103 7.38 15.55 -3.08
N GLY A 104 7.48 16.01 -4.33
CA GLY A 104 8.36 17.12 -4.72
C GLY A 104 8.01 18.42 -4.01
N ALA A 105 6.72 18.77 -3.95
CA ALA A 105 6.24 19.93 -3.21
C ALA A 105 6.53 19.81 -1.71
N MET A 106 6.26 18.66 -1.10
CA MET A 106 6.58 18.39 0.31
C MET A 106 8.08 18.53 0.58
N ASN A 107 8.95 18.07 -0.32
CA ASN A 107 10.39 18.19 -0.18
C ASN A 107 10.86 19.65 -0.18
N SER A 108 10.26 20.49 -1.03
CA SER A 108 10.59 21.91 -1.10
C SER A 108 10.18 22.68 0.16
N GLU A 109 9.06 22.32 0.76
CA GLU A 109 8.56 22.95 1.99
C GLU A 109 9.30 22.47 3.24
N MET A 110 9.53 21.16 3.37
CA MET A 110 10.19 20.59 4.55
C MET A 110 11.68 20.91 4.62
N LYS A 111 12.34 21.24 3.51
CA LYS A 111 13.79 21.53 3.39
C LYS A 111 14.69 20.47 4.06
N SER A 112 14.17 19.27 4.30
CA SER A 112 14.87 18.18 4.97
C SER A 112 14.44 16.83 4.43
N GLY A 113 15.32 16.14 3.72
CA GLY A 113 15.05 14.80 3.18
C GLY A 113 14.78 13.75 4.25
N LYS A 114 15.29 13.93 5.48
CA LYS A 114 15.04 13.02 6.60
C LYS A 114 13.57 13.06 7.05
N TRP A 115 12.98 14.24 7.13
CA TRP A 115 11.58 14.42 7.49
C TRP A 115 10.65 13.96 6.38
N LEU A 116 11.00 14.22 5.12
CA LEU A 116 10.27 13.70 3.97
C LEU A 116 10.23 12.17 3.98
N LEU A 117 11.39 11.53 4.12
CA LEU A 117 11.47 10.07 4.18
C LEU A 117 10.68 9.51 5.37
N GLY A 118 10.76 10.15 6.53
CA GLY A 118 9.96 9.79 7.70
C GLY A 118 8.46 9.86 7.43
N GLY A 119 7.98 10.89 6.75
CA GLY A 119 6.59 11.05 6.34
C GLY A 119 6.13 9.95 5.36
N ILE A 120 6.94 9.64 4.35
CA ILE A 120 6.65 8.57 3.38
C ILE A 120 6.57 7.22 4.10
N CYS A 121 7.54 6.90 4.95
CA CYS A 121 7.52 5.64 5.71
C CYS A 121 6.29 5.55 6.63
N LEU A 122 5.92 6.64 7.29
CA LEU A 122 4.74 6.69 8.16
C LEU A 122 3.46 6.43 7.35
N GLN A 123 3.31 7.06 6.20
CA GLN A 123 2.12 6.88 5.34
C GLN A 123 2.03 5.45 4.81
N LEU A 124 3.12 4.88 4.29
CA LEU A 124 3.15 3.48 3.82
C LEU A 124 2.77 2.50 4.93
N ALA A 125 3.30 2.69 6.10
CA ALA A 125 3.05 1.81 7.21
C ALA A 125 1.63 1.99 7.78
N THR A 126 1.08 3.20 7.78
CA THR A 126 -0.33 3.44 8.12
C THR A 126 -1.23 2.76 7.09
N GLY A 127 -0.96 2.90 5.79
CA GLY A 127 -1.69 2.23 4.73
C GLY A 127 -1.66 0.71 4.88
N TYR A 128 -0.50 0.14 5.18
CA TYR A 128 -0.35 -1.28 5.43
C TYR A 128 -1.16 -1.75 6.65
N THR A 129 -1.07 -1.02 7.77
CA THR A 129 -1.79 -1.36 9.00
C THR A 129 -3.30 -1.32 8.82
N VAL A 130 -3.82 -0.28 8.16
CA VAL A 130 -5.26 -0.14 7.89
C VAL A 130 -5.74 -1.24 6.95
N ALA A 131 -5.03 -1.49 5.85
CA ALA A 131 -5.39 -2.53 4.89
C ALA A 131 -5.34 -3.93 5.53
N PHE A 132 -4.32 -4.22 6.35
CA PHE A 132 -4.22 -5.45 7.12
C PHE A 132 -5.41 -5.62 8.05
N GLY A 133 -5.77 -4.58 8.82
CA GLY A 133 -6.93 -4.59 9.72
C GLY A 133 -8.22 -4.87 8.96
N VAL A 134 -8.47 -4.16 7.86
CA VAL A 134 -9.66 -4.34 7.02
C VAL A 134 -9.74 -5.76 6.45
N TYR A 135 -8.63 -6.29 5.95
CA TYR A 135 -8.60 -7.64 5.40
C TYR A 135 -8.86 -8.71 6.47
N GLN A 136 -8.17 -8.65 7.60
CA GLN A 136 -8.29 -9.65 8.64
C GLN A 136 -9.66 -9.62 9.33
N ILE A 137 -10.16 -8.43 9.67
CA ILE A 137 -11.49 -8.27 10.28
C ILE A 137 -12.58 -8.69 9.27
N GLY A 138 -12.49 -8.22 8.03
CA GLY A 138 -13.44 -8.57 6.99
C GLY A 138 -13.48 -10.07 6.69
N THR A 139 -12.32 -10.73 6.65
CA THR A 139 -12.24 -12.18 6.45
C THR A 139 -12.79 -12.94 7.66
N LEU A 140 -12.52 -12.48 8.86
CA LEU A 140 -13.07 -13.07 10.09
C LEU A 140 -14.61 -13.00 10.11
N ILE A 141 -15.19 -11.88 9.70
CA ILE A 141 -16.65 -11.71 9.63
C ILE A 141 -17.29 -12.59 8.54
N THR A 142 -16.60 -12.74 7.39
CA THR A 142 -17.17 -13.47 6.24
C THR A 142 -16.95 -14.97 6.28
N THR A 143 -15.82 -15.44 6.81
CA THR A 143 -15.42 -16.86 6.80
C THR A 143 -15.28 -17.45 8.21
N GLY A 144 -15.32 -16.63 9.27
CA GLY A 144 -15.12 -17.10 10.65
C GLY A 144 -13.68 -17.52 10.96
N SER A 145 -12.73 -17.31 10.05
CA SER A 145 -11.31 -17.65 10.21
C SER A 145 -10.42 -16.46 9.83
N PHE A 146 -9.22 -16.42 10.40
CA PHE A 146 -8.23 -15.42 10.01
C PHE A 146 -7.75 -15.66 8.58
N GLY A 147 -7.49 -14.58 7.87
CA GLY A 147 -6.98 -14.62 6.51
C GLY A 147 -5.56 -15.21 6.41
N THR A 148 -5.16 -15.49 5.18
CA THR A 148 -3.82 -16.02 4.88
C THR A 148 -2.72 -15.10 5.44
N ALA A 149 -1.62 -15.71 5.91
CA ALA A 149 -0.45 -15.00 6.43
C ALA A 149 -0.76 -14.01 7.59
N PHE A 150 -1.73 -14.32 8.46
CA PHE A 150 -2.07 -13.50 9.62
C PHE A 150 -0.86 -13.24 10.53
N ILE A 151 -0.09 -14.30 10.85
CA ILE A 151 1.05 -14.20 11.77
C ILE A 151 2.13 -13.24 11.28
N PRO A 152 2.68 -13.36 10.05
CA PRO A 152 3.70 -12.43 9.56
C PRO A 152 3.17 -10.99 9.43
N GLY A 153 1.90 -10.81 9.05
CA GLY A 153 1.29 -9.48 8.99
C GLY A 153 1.16 -8.84 10.37
N LEU A 154 0.75 -9.60 11.37
CA LEU A 154 0.66 -9.12 12.76
C LEU A 154 2.03 -8.72 13.30
N ILE A 155 3.07 -9.52 13.03
CA ILE A 155 4.45 -9.20 13.43
C ILE A 155 4.89 -7.89 12.77
N ALA A 156 4.63 -7.69 11.48
CA ALA A 156 4.97 -6.47 10.76
C ALA A 156 4.30 -5.23 11.40
N VAL A 157 3.00 -5.32 11.73
CA VAL A 157 2.26 -4.23 12.38
C VAL A 157 2.80 -3.93 13.78
N ILE A 158 3.11 -4.96 14.57
CA ILE A 158 3.67 -4.79 15.93
C ILE A 158 5.07 -4.14 15.86
N VAL A 159 5.94 -4.63 14.99
CA VAL A 159 7.29 -4.04 14.79
C VAL A 159 7.18 -2.57 14.40
N PHE A 160 6.26 -2.26 13.50
CA PHE A 160 6.03 -0.89 13.08
C PHE A 160 5.52 0.00 14.23
N ALA A 161 4.54 -0.47 15.00
CA ALA A 161 4.04 0.24 16.18
C ALA A 161 5.16 0.50 17.21
N LEU A 162 6.03 -0.48 17.44
CA LEU A 162 7.18 -0.33 18.34
C LEU A 162 8.18 0.70 17.84
N ILE A 163 8.46 0.73 16.53
CA ILE A 163 9.34 1.73 15.92
C ILE A 163 8.76 3.14 16.09
N ILE A 164 7.46 3.33 15.85
CA ILE A 164 6.80 4.62 16.08
C ILE A 164 6.89 5.04 17.55
N LEU A 165 6.53 4.15 18.48
CA LEU A 165 6.57 4.44 19.90
C LEU A 165 7.99 4.80 20.36
N TRP A 166 8.99 4.09 19.85
CA TRP A 166 10.39 4.39 20.14
C TRP A 166 10.79 5.77 19.60
N ARG A 167 10.36 6.12 18.39
CA ARG A 167 10.62 7.42 17.77
C ARG A 167 9.96 8.56 18.55
N ILE A 168 8.70 8.39 18.96
CA ILE A 168 7.97 9.38 19.76
C ILE A 168 8.69 9.59 21.11
N ARG A 169 9.01 8.50 21.82
CA ARG A 169 9.72 8.60 23.11
C ARG A 169 11.10 9.24 23.00
N LYS A 170 11.78 9.05 21.87
CA LYS A 170 13.08 9.70 21.62
C LYS A 170 12.88 11.20 21.36
N SER A 171 11.90 11.58 20.56
CA SER A 171 11.57 12.98 20.28
C SER A 171 11.16 13.72 21.55
N ASP A 172 10.32 13.13 22.40
CA ASP A 172 9.88 13.74 23.67
C ASP A 172 11.07 14.03 24.60
N LYS A 173 12.07 13.13 24.63
CA LYS A 173 13.29 13.35 25.43
C LYS A 173 14.14 14.51 24.89
N GLU A 174 14.26 14.64 23.58
CA GLU A 174 14.99 15.74 22.94
C GLU A 174 14.29 17.07 23.22
N PHE A 175 12.96 17.14 23.08
CA PHE A 175 12.16 18.34 23.41
C PHE A 175 12.26 18.72 24.91
N ALA A 176 12.14 17.73 25.80
CA ALA A 176 12.25 17.99 27.23
C ALA A 176 13.64 18.52 27.64
N SER A 177 14.71 18.03 27.00
CA SER A 177 16.06 18.53 27.26
C SER A 177 16.27 19.96 26.74
N GLU A 178 15.74 20.28 25.58
CA GLU A 178 15.84 21.61 24.97
C GLU A 178 15.04 22.66 25.75
N TYR A 179 13.85 22.29 26.23
CA TYR A 179 13.01 23.14 27.07
C TYR A 179 13.67 23.42 28.42
N SER A 180 14.32 22.44 29.04
CA SER A 180 15.04 22.61 30.30
C SER A 180 16.25 23.54 30.18
N LEU A 181 16.97 23.49 29.05
CA LEU A 181 18.09 24.37 28.75
C LEU A 181 17.66 25.81 28.52
N HIS A 182 16.49 26.02 27.92
CA HIS A 182 15.92 27.37 27.70
C HIS A 182 15.43 28.01 29.00
N SER A 183 14.85 27.22 29.91
CA SER A 183 14.35 27.70 31.20
C SER A 183 15.46 28.09 32.21
N VAL A 184 16.65 27.51 32.04
CA VAL A 184 17.85 27.85 32.89
C VAL A 184 18.56 29.10 32.38
N LYS A 185 18.34 29.54 31.14
CA LYS A 185 18.96 30.74 30.53
C LYS A 185 18.14 32.03 30.67
N SER A 186 16.92 31.94 31.13
CA SER A 186 16.03 33.06 31.45
C SER A 186 16.10 33.42 32.93
#